data_1420df5c175b387ea8f566f71a0d231c
#
_entry.id   1420df5c175b387ea8f566f71a0d231c
#
_cell.length_a   1.000
_cell.length_b   1.000
_cell.length_c   1.000
_cell.angle_alpha   90.00
_cell.angle_beta   90.00
_cell.angle_gamma   90.00
#
_symmetry.space_group_name_H-M   'P 1'
#
loop_
_entity.id
_entity.type
_entity.pdbx_description
1 polymer ?
#
loop_
_entity_poly.entity_id
_entity_poly.type
_entity_poly.pdbx_seq_one_letter_code
_entity_poly.pdbx_strand_id
1 'polypeptide(L)'
;MKRSFSPTGAALLAASVLLAACNNDTGSTPLPGGEDEHDHDHGAESAGRLVFTHADGSNSRVYVHDLESRSTLADFALVHPATAVHSSPEHRYAVIVQRDNDQVEFLDGGVYRHDDHVDEGDPAMLPFTLSGVRPTHYRSHGEQAALFFDGDSASAALSQFHLFSDESLESGGTLAHQTLDTAHHGIAEPLDGVVLASHAAASGDAPDGISVFELHGDHFHNEGELATACPGLHGGASSGTFSVFGCDDGALVAELHGDHFDDAKIPVAERLATVAGHPDVAEFAAFSYPGGNLYALDPEASTATQVDWRDGAVDGAGDPVSPLAQGFDAHGEHLLILDSNGALHVLESSDWSHRGSIAVLASVPASGPAPALAVSAAGEQAFVSDPA
;
A
#
# COMPACT_ATOMS: atom_id res chain seq x y z
N MET A 1 -4.88 -53.00 -3.74
CA MET A 1 -5.75 -51.87 -3.47
C MET A 1 -4.92 -50.58 -3.64
N LYS A 2 -5.02 -49.94 -4.79
CA LYS A 2 -4.35 -48.66 -5.05
C LYS A 2 -5.33 -47.55 -4.61
N ARG A 3 -4.99 -46.78 -3.60
CA ARG A 3 -5.71 -45.56 -3.25
C ARG A 3 -5.19 -44.44 -4.13
N SER A 4 -6.07 -43.91 -4.96
CA SER A 4 -5.90 -42.69 -5.73
C SER A 4 -6.02 -41.50 -4.76
N PHE A 5 -4.97 -40.70 -4.64
CA PHE A 5 -5.04 -39.36 -4.04
C PHE A 5 -5.39 -38.40 -5.15
N SER A 6 -6.56 -37.76 -5.07
CA SER A 6 -6.88 -36.56 -5.82
C SER A 6 -6.07 -35.38 -5.24
N PRO A 7 -5.42 -34.58 -6.05
CA PRO A 7 -4.88 -33.31 -5.57
C PRO A 7 -6.04 -32.35 -5.33
N THR A 8 -6.30 -31.97 -4.09
CA THR A 8 -7.10 -30.82 -3.72
C THR A 8 -6.35 -29.59 -4.23
N GLY A 9 -6.99 -28.85 -5.12
CA GLY A 9 -6.44 -27.64 -5.68
C GLY A 9 -6.16 -26.61 -4.57
N ALA A 10 -4.96 -26.07 -4.59
CA ALA A 10 -4.59 -24.94 -3.74
C ALA A 10 -5.31 -23.68 -4.29
N ALA A 11 -6.22 -23.14 -3.50
CA ALA A 11 -6.84 -21.85 -3.77
C ALA A 11 -5.81 -20.76 -3.47
N LEU A 12 -5.43 -19.95 -4.48
CA LEU A 12 -4.64 -18.74 -4.28
C LEU A 12 -5.61 -17.61 -3.88
N LEU A 13 -5.57 -17.19 -2.62
CA LEU A 13 -6.17 -15.92 -2.21
C LEU A 13 -5.11 -14.83 -2.35
N ALA A 14 -5.35 -13.86 -3.20
CA ALA A 14 -4.56 -12.62 -3.25
C ALA A 14 -5.22 -11.53 -2.39
N ALA A 15 -4.42 -10.56 -1.96
CA ALA A 15 -4.73 -9.50 -1.01
C ALA A 15 -6.13 -8.88 -1.15
N SER A 16 -6.72 -8.53 -0.03
CA SER A 16 -8.00 -7.81 0.07
C SER A 16 -7.74 -6.31 0.20
N VAL A 17 -8.51 -5.49 -0.50
CA VAL A 17 -8.48 -4.03 -0.41
C VAL A 17 -9.84 -3.52 0.01
N LEU A 18 -9.85 -2.54 0.90
CA LEU A 18 -11.05 -1.87 1.35
C LEU A 18 -11.25 -0.59 0.55
N LEU A 19 -12.45 -0.40 0.06
CA LEU A 19 -12.90 0.85 -0.53
C LEU A 19 -13.92 1.46 0.42
N ALA A 20 -13.56 2.57 1.05
CA ALA A 20 -14.45 3.33 1.93
C ALA A 20 -14.20 4.84 1.76
N ALA A 21 -15.24 5.63 1.73
CA ALA A 21 -15.13 7.08 1.73
C ALA A 21 -14.92 7.61 3.15
N CYS A 22 -13.91 8.44 3.35
CA CYS A 22 -13.60 9.03 4.65
C CYS A 22 -14.50 10.23 4.98
N ASN A 23 -14.96 10.30 6.21
CA ASN A 23 -15.66 11.48 6.75
C ASN A 23 -14.68 12.28 7.62
N ASN A 24 -14.27 13.46 7.18
CA ASN A 24 -13.53 14.42 8.00
C ASN A 24 -14.53 15.45 8.55
N ASP A 25 -15.02 15.22 9.76
CA ASP A 25 -15.87 16.19 10.46
C ASP A 25 -14.99 17.16 11.27
N THR A 26 -14.63 18.29 10.66
CA THR A 26 -14.09 19.44 11.42
C THR A 26 -15.24 20.31 11.85
N GLY A 27 -15.62 20.18 13.12
CA GLY A 27 -16.70 20.93 13.76
C GLY A 27 -16.61 22.44 13.55
N SER A 28 -17.58 23.02 12.85
CA SER A 28 -17.86 24.45 12.81
C SER A 28 -19.15 24.75 13.55
N THR A 29 -19.05 25.69 14.49
CA THR A 29 -20.15 26.23 15.31
C THR A 29 -21.23 26.89 14.45
N PRO A 30 -22.54 26.68 14.71
CA PRO A 30 -23.60 27.27 13.91
C PRO A 30 -23.81 28.75 14.22
N LEU A 31 -23.92 29.57 13.18
CA LEU A 31 -24.52 30.89 13.24
C LEU A 31 -26.05 30.78 12.98
N PRO A 32 -26.92 31.55 13.66
CA PRO A 32 -28.36 31.41 13.56
C PRO A 32 -28.92 32.23 12.39
N GLY A 33 -29.79 31.61 11.60
CA GLY A 33 -30.83 32.26 10.82
C GLY A 33 -30.77 32.04 9.32
N GLY A 34 -31.66 31.22 8.82
CA GLY A 34 -32.03 31.06 7.41
C GLY A 34 -32.80 29.78 7.19
N GLU A 35 -34.14 29.83 7.29
CA GLU A 35 -35.02 28.71 6.96
C GLU A 35 -35.00 28.50 5.43
N ASP A 36 -34.40 27.41 4.99
CA ASP A 36 -34.80 26.69 3.78
C ASP A 36 -34.74 25.21 4.12
N GLU A 37 -35.92 24.65 4.43
CA GLU A 37 -36.12 23.22 4.63
C GLU A 37 -35.92 22.49 3.30
N HIS A 38 -34.68 22.12 2.96
CA HIS A 38 -34.41 20.96 2.15
C HIS A 38 -34.14 19.80 3.10
N ASP A 39 -35.16 18.97 3.23
CA ASP A 39 -35.11 17.68 3.94
C ASP A 39 -34.20 16.75 3.09
N HIS A 40 -32.89 16.92 3.27
CA HIS A 40 -31.91 15.96 2.78
C HIS A 40 -31.91 14.83 3.79
N ASP A 41 -32.52 13.72 3.39
CA ASP A 41 -32.35 12.43 4.03
C ASP A 41 -30.84 12.16 4.02
N HIS A 42 -30.15 12.44 5.13
CA HIS A 42 -28.77 12.03 5.36
C HIS A 42 -28.80 10.50 5.42
N GLY A 43 -28.70 9.87 4.23
CA GLY A 43 -28.57 8.43 4.12
C GLY A 43 -27.45 7.97 5.04
N ALA A 44 -27.65 6.85 5.72
CA ALA A 44 -26.64 6.24 6.57
C ALA A 44 -25.31 6.20 5.80
N GLU A 45 -24.23 6.65 6.46
CA GLU A 45 -22.89 6.57 5.89
C GLU A 45 -22.63 5.14 5.41
N SER A 46 -22.13 4.98 4.17
CA SER A 46 -21.81 3.65 3.64
C SER A 46 -20.74 2.98 4.52
N ALA A 47 -20.98 1.73 4.92
CA ALA A 47 -19.97 0.95 5.63
C ALA A 47 -18.77 0.58 4.73
N GLY A 48 -18.86 0.90 3.44
CA GLY A 48 -17.82 0.65 2.44
C GLY A 48 -17.88 -0.75 1.84
N ARG A 49 -16.94 -1.01 0.94
CA ARG A 49 -16.85 -2.27 0.18
C ARG A 49 -15.45 -2.87 0.28
N LEU A 50 -15.39 -4.17 0.51
CA LEU A 50 -14.17 -4.95 0.51
C LEU A 50 -13.97 -5.58 -0.87
N VAL A 51 -12.83 -5.29 -1.51
CA VAL A 51 -12.42 -5.94 -2.75
C VAL A 51 -11.34 -6.96 -2.47
N PHE A 52 -11.54 -8.19 -2.94
CA PHE A 52 -10.55 -9.27 -2.81
C PHE A 52 -10.52 -10.13 -4.05
N THR A 53 -9.42 -10.84 -4.26
CA THR A 53 -9.24 -11.74 -5.39
C THR A 53 -9.10 -13.18 -4.94
N HIS A 54 -9.54 -14.09 -5.80
CA HIS A 54 -9.37 -15.52 -5.61
C HIS A 54 -8.98 -16.19 -6.93
N ALA A 55 -8.05 -17.11 -6.88
CA ALA A 55 -7.66 -17.91 -8.03
C ALA A 55 -7.82 -19.39 -7.73
N ASP A 56 -8.60 -20.11 -8.56
CA ASP A 56 -8.73 -21.56 -8.58
C ASP A 56 -8.20 -22.09 -9.92
N GLY A 57 -6.96 -22.49 -9.92
CA GLY A 57 -6.26 -22.92 -11.14
C GLY A 57 -6.19 -21.81 -12.19
N SER A 58 -6.91 -21.96 -13.32
CA SER A 58 -6.97 -20.96 -14.38
C SER A 58 -8.10 -19.93 -14.22
N ASN A 59 -8.94 -20.08 -13.18
CA ASN A 59 -10.04 -19.16 -12.94
C ASN A 59 -9.64 -18.16 -11.89
N SER A 60 -9.29 -16.94 -12.34
CA SER A 60 -8.99 -15.83 -11.47
C SER A 60 -10.16 -14.87 -11.46
N ARG A 61 -10.60 -14.46 -10.28
CA ARG A 61 -11.75 -13.56 -10.11
C ARG A 61 -11.46 -12.52 -9.06
N VAL A 62 -12.10 -11.37 -9.22
CA VAL A 62 -12.20 -10.32 -8.21
C VAL A 62 -13.63 -10.25 -7.72
N TYR A 63 -13.80 -10.06 -6.42
CA TYR A 63 -15.10 -9.98 -5.74
C TYR A 63 -15.21 -8.62 -5.07
N VAL A 64 -16.42 -8.06 -5.13
CA VAL A 64 -16.80 -6.86 -4.37
C VAL A 64 -17.82 -7.27 -3.32
N HIS A 65 -17.45 -7.13 -2.06
CA HIS A 65 -18.27 -7.47 -0.90
C HIS A 65 -18.71 -6.20 -0.17
N ASP A 66 -20.00 -6.07 -0.02
CA ASP A 66 -20.59 -4.95 0.70
C ASP A 66 -20.55 -5.22 2.21
N LEU A 67 -20.00 -4.29 2.98
CA LEU A 67 -19.78 -4.46 4.40
C LEU A 67 -21.04 -4.24 5.24
N GLU A 68 -22.02 -3.46 4.76
CA GLU A 68 -23.27 -3.22 5.44
C GLU A 68 -24.19 -4.44 5.33
N SER A 69 -24.49 -4.86 4.09
CA SER A 69 -25.33 -6.04 3.84
C SER A 69 -24.61 -7.36 4.09
N ARG A 70 -23.29 -7.34 4.20
CA ARG A 70 -22.41 -8.52 4.36
C ARG A 70 -22.60 -9.54 3.25
N SER A 71 -22.74 -9.04 2.03
CA SER A 71 -22.97 -9.87 0.85
C SER A 71 -22.07 -9.50 -0.32
N THR A 72 -21.77 -10.48 -1.18
CA THR A 72 -21.06 -10.18 -2.43
C THR A 72 -22.02 -9.52 -3.40
N LEU A 73 -21.69 -8.28 -3.81
CA LEU A 73 -22.46 -7.50 -4.79
C LEU A 73 -22.16 -7.93 -6.21
N ALA A 74 -20.89 -8.16 -6.50
CA ALA A 74 -20.42 -8.49 -7.85
C ALA A 74 -19.17 -9.34 -7.80
N ASP A 75 -18.91 -10.06 -8.89
CA ASP A 75 -17.66 -10.74 -9.16
C ASP A 75 -17.34 -10.71 -10.66
N PHE A 76 -16.05 -10.49 -10.97
CA PHE A 76 -15.59 -10.36 -12.35
C PHE A 76 -14.45 -11.33 -12.62
N ALA A 77 -14.37 -11.83 -13.86
CA ALA A 77 -13.22 -12.62 -14.29
C ALA A 77 -12.01 -11.69 -14.51
N LEU A 78 -10.86 -12.05 -13.96
CA LEU A 78 -9.58 -11.42 -14.27
C LEU A 78 -8.91 -12.10 -15.45
N VAL A 79 -8.16 -11.34 -16.23
CA VAL A 79 -7.39 -11.89 -17.37
C VAL A 79 -6.32 -12.85 -16.85
N HIS A 80 -5.67 -12.50 -15.74
CA HIS A 80 -4.62 -13.28 -15.10
C HIS A 80 -4.79 -13.32 -13.58
N PRO A 81 -4.12 -14.25 -12.85
CA PRO A 81 -4.09 -14.22 -11.41
C PRO A 81 -3.49 -12.93 -10.87
N ALA A 82 -4.15 -12.34 -9.88
CA ALA A 82 -3.62 -11.20 -9.16
C ALA A 82 -2.51 -11.63 -8.19
N THR A 83 -1.46 -10.81 -8.09
CA THR A 83 -0.38 -10.97 -7.10
C THR A 83 -0.53 -9.98 -5.95
N ALA A 84 -1.22 -8.85 -6.18
CA ALA A 84 -1.59 -7.88 -5.17
C ALA A 84 -2.85 -7.12 -5.59
N VAL A 85 -3.55 -6.55 -4.60
CA VAL A 85 -4.67 -5.62 -4.80
C VAL A 85 -4.46 -4.45 -3.86
N HIS A 86 -4.56 -3.24 -4.39
CA HIS A 86 -4.41 -1.99 -3.64
C HIS A 86 -5.64 -1.11 -3.86
N SER A 87 -5.94 -0.26 -2.88
CA SER A 87 -6.91 0.82 -3.03
C SER A 87 -6.29 1.96 -3.82
N SER A 88 -7.06 2.64 -4.65
CA SER A 88 -6.65 3.93 -5.21
C SER A 88 -6.56 5.02 -4.12
N PRO A 89 -5.94 6.18 -4.40
CA PRO A 89 -5.75 7.22 -3.40
C PRO A 89 -7.03 7.66 -2.66
N GLU A 90 -8.13 7.85 -3.38
CA GLU A 90 -9.42 8.26 -2.82
C GLU A 90 -10.35 7.06 -2.53
N HIS A 91 -9.81 5.84 -2.58
CA HIS A 91 -10.49 4.59 -2.20
C HIS A 91 -11.70 4.18 -3.07
N ARG A 92 -11.87 4.75 -4.26
CA ARG A 92 -12.93 4.36 -5.20
C ARG A 92 -12.57 3.11 -6.00
N TYR A 93 -11.31 3.00 -6.43
CA TYR A 93 -10.87 1.94 -7.34
C TYR A 93 -9.99 0.91 -6.64
N ALA A 94 -10.07 -0.33 -7.10
CA ALA A 94 -9.08 -1.35 -6.80
C ALA A 94 -8.05 -1.46 -7.94
N VAL A 95 -6.78 -1.39 -7.60
CA VAL A 95 -5.62 -1.57 -8.49
C VAL A 95 -5.18 -3.02 -8.37
N ILE A 96 -5.43 -3.82 -9.40
CA ILE A 96 -5.25 -5.28 -9.40
C ILE A 96 -3.96 -5.60 -10.16
N VAL A 97 -2.91 -5.87 -9.42
CA VAL A 97 -1.57 -6.15 -9.96
C VAL A 97 -1.46 -7.62 -10.35
N GLN A 98 -1.07 -7.89 -11.60
CA GLN A 98 -0.84 -9.21 -12.18
C GLN A 98 0.65 -9.33 -12.60
N ARG A 99 1.54 -9.25 -11.60
CA ARG A 99 2.99 -9.14 -11.78
C ARG A 99 3.59 -10.17 -12.74
N ASP A 100 3.17 -11.43 -12.60
CA ASP A 100 3.73 -12.54 -13.38
C ASP A 100 3.28 -12.52 -14.85
N ASN A 101 2.34 -11.63 -15.19
CA ASN A 101 1.76 -11.47 -16.52
C ASN A 101 1.91 -10.04 -17.05
N ASP A 102 2.76 -9.21 -16.42
CA ASP A 102 3.13 -7.88 -16.90
C ASP A 102 1.93 -6.95 -17.12
N GLN A 103 0.89 -7.07 -16.28
CA GLN A 103 -0.39 -6.37 -16.44
C GLN A 103 -0.94 -5.87 -15.11
N VAL A 104 -1.77 -4.80 -15.21
CA VAL A 104 -2.60 -4.28 -14.12
C VAL A 104 -4.01 -4.04 -14.66
N GLU A 105 -5.02 -4.54 -13.95
CA GLU A 105 -6.42 -4.26 -14.19
C GLU A 105 -6.97 -3.33 -13.10
N PHE A 106 -8.05 -2.63 -13.39
CA PHE A 106 -8.71 -1.71 -12.46
C PHE A 106 -10.18 -2.04 -12.33
N LEU A 107 -10.70 -1.91 -11.10
CA LEU A 107 -12.11 -2.12 -10.81
C LEU A 107 -12.64 -0.88 -10.07
N ASP A 108 -13.73 -0.27 -10.56
CA ASP A 108 -14.52 0.71 -9.82
C ASP A 108 -15.34 -0.04 -8.77
N GLY A 109 -15.09 0.24 -7.48
CA GLY A 109 -15.84 -0.34 -6.36
C GLY A 109 -17.25 0.19 -6.25
N GLY A 110 -17.58 1.28 -6.94
CA GLY A 110 -18.89 1.91 -6.94
C GLY A 110 -19.22 2.64 -5.64
N VAL A 111 -18.22 3.01 -4.83
CA VAL A 111 -18.40 3.88 -3.65
C VAL A 111 -17.49 5.08 -3.84
N TYR A 112 -18.05 6.27 -3.84
CA TYR A 112 -17.29 7.50 -4.04
C TYR A 112 -17.95 8.69 -3.34
N ARG A 113 -17.12 9.64 -2.94
CA ARG A 113 -17.60 10.87 -2.32
C ARG A 113 -18.05 11.86 -3.39
N HIS A 114 -19.20 12.48 -3.16
CA HIS A 114 -19.69 13.58 -3.96
C HIS A 114 -20.18 14.70 -3.02
N ASP A 115 -19.49 15.82 -3.01
CA ASP A 115 -19.71 16.95 -2.10
C ASP A 115 -19.65 16.51 -0.61
N ASP A 116 -20.78 16.49 0.09
CA ASP A 116 -20.93 16.19 1.51
C ASP A 116 -21.54 14.79 1.79
N HIS A 117 -21.72 13.96 0.76
CA HIS A 117 -22.29 12.61 0.89
C HIS A 117 -21.49 11.57 0.12
N VAL A 118 -21.79 10.30 0.41
CA VAL A 118 -21.23 9.14 -0.27
C VAL A 118 -22.27 8.60 -1.24
N ASP A 119 -21.90 8.51 -2.51
CA ASP A 119 -22.71 7.88 -3.55
C ASP A 119 -22.33 6.41 -3.72
N GLU A 120 -23.33 5.58 -3.99
CA GLU A 120 -23.15 4.17 -4.31
C GLU A 120 -23.64 3.86 -5.72
N GLY A 121 -22.78 3.23 -6.49
CA GLY A 121 -23.04 2.74 -7.84
C GLY A 121 -22.79 1.24 -7.95
N ASP A 122 -23.07 0.68 -9.14
CA ASP A 122 -22.74 -0.70 -9.44
C ASP A 122 -21.23 -0.86 -9.66
N PRO A 123 -20.58 -1.86 -9.05
CA PRO A 123 -19.17 -2.15 -9.34
C PRO A 123 -18.94 -2.53 -10.79
N ALA A 124 -17.83 -2.11 -11.38
CA ALA A 124 -17.48 -2.41 -12.77
C ALA A 124 -15.96 -2.49 -13.00
N MET A 125 -15.52 -3.40 -13.86
CA MET A 125 -14.15 -3.38 -14.36
C MET A 125 -13.97 -2.17 -15.29
N LEU A 126 -12.85 -1.45 -15.13
CA LEU A 126 -12.49 -0.38 -16.06
C LEU A 126 -12.09 -0.97 -17.43
N PRO A 127 -12.40 -0.26 -18.54
CA PRO A 127 -12.17 -0.79 -19.89
C PRO A 127 -10.71 -0.68 -20.36
N PHE A 128 -9.77 -0.27 -19.48
CA PHE A 128 -8.36 -0.16 -19.82
C PHE A 128 -7.48 -0.93 -18.82
N THR A 129 -6.27 -1.21 -19.22
CA THR A 129 -5.24 -1.87 -18.42
C THR A 129 -3.92 -1.15 -18.58
N LEU A 130 -3.04 -1.22 -17.58
CA LEU A 130 -1.64 -0.86 -17.73
C LEU A 130 -0.83 -2.11 -18.05
N SER A 131 0.17 -1.95 -18.93
CA SER A 131 1.11 -3.02 -19.30
C SER A 131 2.54 -2.54 -19.07
N GLY A 132 3.35 -3.38 -18.49
CA GLY A 132 4.76 -3.13 -18.22
C GLY A 132 5.37 -4.31 -17.47
N VAL A 133 6.67 -4.53 -17.67
CA VAL A 133 7.33 -5.74 -17.16
C VAL A 133 7.43 -5.70 -15.64
N ARG A 134 6.80 -6.68 -14.99
CA ARG A 134 6.81 -6.92 -13.53
C ARG A 134 6.32 -5.72 -12.70
N PRO A 135 5.03 -5.32 -12.79
CA PRO A 135 4.46 -4.35 -11.86
C PRO A 135 4.64 -4.84 -10.42
N THR A 136 5.14 -3.98 -9.52
CA THR A 136 5.62 -4.44 -8.21
C THR A 136 5.14 -3.56 -7.07
N HIS A 137 5.75 -2.40 -6.87
CA HIS A 137 5.49 -1.56 -5.73
C HIS A 137 4.48 -0.47 -6.06
N TYR A 138 3.39 -0.49 -5.32
CA TYR A 138 2.37 0.56 -5.30
C TYR A 138 2.59 1.45 -4.08
N ARG A 139 2.56 2.77 -4.29
CA ARG A 139 2.62 3.77 -3.23
C ARG A 139 1.63 4.87 -3.50
N SER A 140 1.05 5.42 -2.44
CA SER A 140 0.12 6.54 -2.53
C SER A 140 0.43 7.60 -1.49
N HIS A 141 0.23 8.86 -1.86
CA HIS A 141 0.30 10.02 -0.99
C HIS A 141 -0.68 11.08 -1.50
N GLY A 142 -1.50 11.64 -0.60
CA GLY A 142 -2.57 12.55 -0.98
C GLY A 142 -3.49 11.92 -2.03
N GLU A 143 -3.77 12.64 -3.09
CA GLU A 143 -4.66 12.21 -4.19
C GLU A 143 -3.92 11.44 -5.29
N GLN A 144 -2.64 11.11 -5.12
CA GLN A 144 -1.82 10.48 -6.14
C GLN A 144 -1.27 9.13 -5.71
N ALA A 145 -1.13 8.25 -6.68
CA ALA A 145 -0.45 6.97 -6.51
C ALA A 145 0.54 6.72 -7.64
N ALA A 146 1.65 6.07 -7.29
CA ALA A 146 2.63 5.57 -8.24
C ALA A 146 2.72 4.05 -8.19
N LEU A 147 2.76 3.43 -9.36
CA LEU A 147 3.02 2.00 -9.51
C LEU A 147 4.33 1.80 -10.27
N PHE A 148 5.28 1.12 -9.64
CA PHE A 148 6.59 0.81 -10.20
C PHE A 148 6.57 -0.54 -10.91
N PHE A 149 7.27 -0.60 -12.07
CA PHE A 149 7.48 -1.80 -12.85
C PHE A 149 9.00 -2.07 -12.91
N ASP A 150 9.43 -3.22 -12.44
CA ASP A 150 10.85 -3.56 -12.28
C ASP A 150 11.63 -3.62 -13.59
N GLY A 151 10.95 -3.87 -14.72
CA GLY A 151 11.62 -4.24 -15.93
C GLY A 151 12.26 -5.63 -15.85
N ASP A 152 13.15 -5.93 -16.79
CA ASP A 152 13.90 -7.18 -16.80
C ASP A 152 15.23 -7.01 -17.57
N SER A 153 16.33 -7.07 -16.84
CA SER A 153 17.68 -6.95 -17.42
C SER A 153 17.99 -8.02 -18.46
N ALA A 154 17.39 -9.22 -18.36
CA ALA A 154 17.62 -10.31 -19.30
C ALA A 154 16.94 -10.05 -20.66
N SER A 155 15.81 -9.36 -20.69
CA SER A 155 15.10 -8.95 -21.91
C SER A 155 15.40 -7.52 -22.34
N ALA A 156 16.25 -6.79 -21.59
CA ALA A 156 16.55 -5.37 -21.77
C ALA A 156 15.30 -4.45 -21.65
N ALA A 157 14.26 -4.90 -20.94
CA ALA A 157 13.13 -4.07 -20.59
C ALA A 157 13.50 -3.20 -19.39
N LEU A 158 13.48 -1.88 -19.56
CA LEU A 158 13.82 -0.92 -18.50
C LEU A 158 12.71 -0.82 -17.47
N SER A 159 13.06 -0.41 -16.25
CA SER A 159 12.07 -0.06 -15.22
C SER A 159 11.28 1.17 -15.65
N GLN A 160 10.06 1.27 -15.14
CA GLN A 160 9.21 2.45 -15.35
C GLN A 160 8.27 2.62 -14.15
N PHE A 161 7.70 3.81 -14.01
CA PHE A 161 6.59 4.02 -13.10
C PHE A 161 5.46 4.79 -13.79
N HIS A 162 4.24 4.55 -13.34
CA HIS A 162 3.05 5.29 -13.73
C HIS A 162 2.49 6.04 -12.54
N LEU A 163 2.18 7.32 -12.71
CA LEU A 163 1.49 8.14 -11.73
C LEU A 163 0.02 8.27 -12.15
N PHE A 164 -0.90 8.14 -11.20
CA PHE A 164 -2.33 8.27 -11.44
C PHE A 164 -3.07 8.79 -10.19
N SER A 165 -4.28 9.29 -10.40
CA SER A 165 -5.27 9.68 -9.40
C SER A 165 -6.59 9.00 -9.71
N ASP A 166 -7.55 9.05 -8.82
CA ASP A 166 -8.91 8.54 -9.08
C ASP A 166 -9.56 9.26 -10.27
N GLU A 167 -9.36 10.58 -10.43
CA GLU A 167 -9.83 11.35 -11.59
C GLU A 167 -9.21 10.86 -12.91
N SER A 168 -7.91 10.54 -12.92
CA SER A 168 -7.26 10.01 -14.11
C SER A 168 -7.77 8.61 -14.47
N LEU A 169 -8.03 7.75 -13.48
CA LEU A 169 -8.63 6.44 -13.67
C LEU A 169 -10.05 6.54 -14.22
N GLU A 170 -10.88 7.47 -13.72
CA GLU A 170 -12.21 7.76 -14.25
C GLU A 170 -12.15 8.19 -15.73
N SER A 171 -11.16 8.99 -16.07
CA SER A 171 -10.90 9.42 -17.45
C SER A 171 -10.33 8.32 -18.35
N GLY A 172 -10.01 7.14 -17.82
CA GLY A 172 -9.53 5.97 -18.54
C GLY A 172 -8.03 5.98 -18.83
N GLY A 173 -7.20 6.51 -17.90
CA GLY A 173 -5.76 6.58 -18.09
C GLY A 173 -4.97 6.86 -16.82
N THR A 174 -3.74 7.30 -17.01
CA THR A 174 -2.81 7.76 -15.96
C THR A 174 -2.45 9.22 -16.19
N LEU A 175 -1.98 9.90 -15.14
CA LEU A 175 -1.51 11.29 -15.25
C LEU A 175 -0.26 11.38 -16.13
N ALA A 176 0.75 10.55 -15.84
CA ALA A 176 1.99 10.47 -16.58
C ALA A 176 2.69 9.14 -16.33
N HIS A 177 3.72 8.85 -17.13
CA HIS A 177 4.64 7.74 -16.89
C HIS A 177 6.08 8.14 -17.19
N GLN A 178 7.03 7.47 -16.54
CA GLN A 178 8.46 7.65 -16.76
C GLN A 178 9.14 6.30 -16.93
N THR A 179 9.95 6.18 -17.99
CA THR A 179 10.88 5.06 -18.14
C THR A 179 12.24 5.48 -17.57
N LEU A 180 12.84 4.59 -16.76
CA LEU A 180 14.13 4.80 -16.12
C LEU A 180 15.27 4.28 -17.00
N ASP A 181 16.53 4.57 -16.62
CA ASP A 181 17.71 4.21 -17.39
C ASP A 181 18.14 2.75 -17.20
N THR A 182 17.71 2.11 -16.11
CA THR A 182 18.08 0.74 -15.73
C THR A 182 16.90 -0.11 -15.37
N ALA A 183 17.02 -1.44 -15.56
CA ALA A 183 16.07 -2.40 -15.04
C ALA A 183 16.49 -2.84 -13.63
N HIS A 184 15.67 -2.59 -12.62
CA HIS A 184 15.93 -2.98 -11.22
C HIS A 184 14.62 -3.17 -10.47
N HIS A 185 14.67 -3.91 -9.38
CA HIS A 185 13.57 -3.99 -8.44
C HIS A 185 13.55 -2.73 -7.59
N GLY A 186 12.56 -1.87 -7.78
CA GLY A 186 12.57 -0.52 -7.24
C GLY A 186 11.23 -0.01 -6.76
N ILE A 187 11.18 1.27 -6.44
CA ILE A 187 10.03 1.95 -5.86
C ILE A 187 9.89 3.35 -6.44
N ALA A 188 8.67 3.87 -6.45
CA ALA A 188 8.34 5.26 -6.76
C ALA A 188 7.38 5.79 -5.70
N GLU A 189 7.79 6.84 -4.98
CA GLU A 189 7.00 7.50 -3.93
C GLU A 189 6.47 8.83 -4.48
N PRO A 190 5.14 9.00 -4.61
CA PRO A 190 4.58 10.30 -4.97
C PRO A 190 4.59 11.25 -3.77
N LEU A 191 4.83 12.54 -4.03
CA LEU A 191 4.76 13.62 -3.05
C LEU A 191 4.47 14.95 -3.76
N ASP A 192 3.24 15.47 -3.63
CA ASP A 192 2.84 16.82 -4.08
C ASP A 192 3.26 17.20 -5.52
N GLY A 193 3.01 16.32 -6.50
CA GLY A 193 3.37 16.55 -7.90
C GLY A 193 4.80 16.16 -8.27
N VAL A 194 5.56 15.64 -7.31
CA VAL A 194 6.88 15.06 -7.52
C VAL A 194 6.80 13.55 -7.31
N VAL A 195 7.65 12.78 -7.99
CA VAL A 195 7.86 11.36 -7.75
C VAL A 195 9.32 11.13 -7.42
N LEU A 196 9.57 10.56 -6.26
CA LEU A 196 10.88 10.10 -5.82
C LEU A 196 11.05 8.64 -6.23
N ALA A 197 11.81 8.37 -7.29
CA ALA A 197 11.97 7.03 -7.83
C ALA A 197 13.37 6.49 -7.58
N SER A 198 13.45 5.22 -7.17
CA SER A 198 14.74 4.54 -7.00
C SER A 198 15.51 4.45 -8.32
N HIS A 199 16.85 4.52 -8.24
CA HIS A 199 17.74 4.23 -9.34
C HIS A 199 18.81 3.20 -8.94
N ALA A 200 19.40 2.53 -9.92
CA ALA A 200 20.50 1.59 -9.74
C ALA A 200 21.64 1.92 -10.72
N ALA A 201 22.88 1.65 -10.33
CA ALA A 201 24.06 1.95 -11.14
C ALA A 201 24.07 1.18 -12.48
N ALA A 202 23.51 -0.04 -12.52
CA ALA A 202 23.34 -0.83 -13.72
C ALA A 202 22.08 -1.73 -13.65
N SER A 203 21.60 -2.15 -14.83
CA SER A 203 20.45 -3.06 -14.91
C SER A 203 20.73 -4.39 -14.22
N GLY A 204 19.84 -4.76 -13.28
CA GLY A 204 19.95 -5.98 -12.47
C GLY A 204 20.67 -5.78 -11.13
N ASP A 205 21.26 -4.62 -10.87
CA ASP A 205 21.79 -4.27 -9.56
C ASP A 205 20.65 -3.87 -8.59
N ALA A 206 20.92 -3.95 -7.29
CA ALA A 206 20.04 -3.38 -6.30
C ALA A 206 20.09 -1.84 -6.39
N PRO A 207 18.97 -1.13 -6.17
CA PRO A 207 18.98 0.33 -6.17
C PRO A 207 19.81 0.86 -5.00
N ASP A 208 20.44 2.02 -5.23
CA ASP A 208 21.38 2.63 -4.29
C ASP A 208 21.15 4.14 -4.08
N GLY A 209 20.11 4.71 -4.71
CA GLY A 209 19.73 6.10 -4.58
C GLY A 209 18.35 6.42 -5.12
N ILE A 210 18.01 7.70 -5.06
CA ILE A 210 16.73 8.26 -5.47
C ILE A 210 16.94 9.37 -6.49
N SER A 211 16.20 9.31 -7.60
CA SER A 211 16.03 10.38 -8.58
C SER A 211 14.73 11.12 -8.36
N VAL A 212 14.72 12.42 -8.56
CA VAL A 212 13.59 13.32 -8.38
C VAL A 212 12.95 13.63 -9.74
N PHE A 213 11.65 13.41 -9.87
CA PHE A 213 10.89 13.65 -11.10
C PHE A 213 9.74 14.59 -10.82
N GLU A 214 9.73 15.79 -11.39
CA GLU A 214 8.64 16.76 -11.28
C GLU A 214 7.63 16.57 -12.42
N LEU A 215 6.33 16.57 -12.09
CA LEU A 215 5.25 16.41 -13.07
C LEU A 215 4.97 17.73 -13.79
N HIS A 216 5.09 17.75 -15.11
CA HIS A 216 4.76 18.87 -16.00
C HIS A 216 3.67 18.48 -16.99
N GLY A 217 2.41 18.66 -16.60
CA GLY A 217 1.28 18.23 -17.41
C GLY A 217 1.18 16.71 -17.54
N ASP A 218 1.57 16.15 -18.67
CA ASP A 218 1.49 14.72 -19.00
C ASP A 218 2.85 13.99 -19.03
N HIS A 219 3.91 14.64 -18.60
CA HIS A 219 5.27 14.08 -18.58
C HIS A 219 6.09 14.55 -17.39
N PHE A 220 7.23 13.89 -17.14
CA PHE A 220 8.14 14.19 -16.06
C PHE A 220 9.40 14.90 -16.53
N HIS A 221 9.88 15.86 -15.73
CA HIS A 221 11.24 16.37 -15.78
C HIS A 221 12.07 15.72 -14.69
N ASN A 222 13.27 15.27 -15.03
CA ASN A 222 14.23 14.77 -14.07
C ASN A 222 15.01 15.95 -13.48
N GLU A 223 14.82 16.23 -12.19
CA GLU A 223 15.43 17.35 -11.44
C GLU A 223 16.76 16.96 -10.79
N GLY A 224 17.21 15.70 -10.97
CA GLY A 224 18.47 15.18 -10.48
C GLY A 224 18.29 14.08 -9.45
N GLU A 225 19.32 13.86 -8.64
CA GLU A 225 19.38 12.78 -7.66
C GLU A 225 19.59 13.36 -6.26
N LEU A 226 19.05 12.70 -5.24
CA LEU A 226 19.37 13.01 -3.85
C LEU A 226 20.84 12.70 -3.57
N ALA A 227 21.47 13.51 -2.71
CA ALA A 227 22.92 13.39 -2.44
C ALA A 227 23.26 12.23 -1.51
N THR A 228 22.32 11.85 -0.63
CA THR A 228 22.52 10.78 0.35
C THR A 228 22.27 9.41 -0.30
N ALA A 229 23.29 8.56 -0.33
CA ALA A 229 23.19 7.21 -0.84
C ALA A 229 22.30 6.31 0.05
N CYS A 230 21.60 5.37 -0.58
CA CYS A 230 20.76 4.38 0.09
C CYS A 230 21.07 2.97 -0.46
N PRO A 231 22.22 2.37 -0.09
CA PRO A 231 22.60 1.07 -0.62
C PRO A 231 21.56 0.00 -0.28
N GLY A 232 21.21 -0.85 -1.25
CA GLY A 232 20.22 -1.89 -1.10
C GLY A 232 18.82 -1.36 -0.81
N LEU A 233 18.47 -0.18 -1.35
CA LEU A 233 17.19 0.48 -1.15
C LEU A 233 16.03 -0.48 -1.35
N HIS A 234 15.12 -0.54 -0.35
CA HIS A 234 13.93 -1.35 -0.41
C HIS A 234 12.86 -0.81 0.53
N GLY A 235 11.66 -0.57 0.00
CA GLY A 235 10.56 0.00 0.74
C GLY A 235 10.71 1.49 0.99
N GLY A 236 9.59 2.18 1.01
CA GLY A 236 9.48 3.61 1.30
C GLY A 236 8.06 3.98 1.66
N ALA A 237 7.89 5.15 2.22
CA ALA A 237 6.61 5.78 2.49
C ALA A 237 6.78 7.29 2.54
N SER A 238 5.71 8.01 2.21
CA SER A 238 5.63 9.47 2.34
C SER A 238 4.59 9.87 3.38
N SER A 239 4.84 10.93 4.13
CA SER A 239 3.93 11.54 5.10
C SER A 239 4.27 13.02 5.29
N GLY A 240 3.28 13.90 5.19
CA GLY A 240 3.53 15.34 5.22
C GLY A 240 4.49 15.76 4.11
N THR A 241 5.59 16.41 4.46
CA THR A 241 6.67 16.82 3.53
C THR A 241 7.81 15.82 3.44
N PHE A 242 7.75 14.71 4.18
CA PHE A 242 8.81 13.73 4.26
C PHE A 242 8.53 12.50 3.38
N SER A 243 9.59 11.98 2.76
CA SER A 243 9.65 10.63 2.22
C SER A 243 10.82 9.87 2.86
N VAL A 244 10.56 8.65 3.31
CA VAL A 244 11.56 7.83 4.02
C VAL A 244 11.73 6.50 3.30
N PHE A 245 13.00 6.11 3.04
CA PHE A 245 13.36 4.90 2.31
C PHE A 245 14.27 4.01 3.16
N GLY A 246 14.00 2.71 3.17
CA GLY A 246 14.84 1.72 3.84
C GLY A 246 16.12 1.42 3.06
N CYS A 247 17.24 1.34 3.75
CA CYS A 247 18.57 1.08 3.20
C CYS A 247 19.26 -0.07 3.98
N ASP A 248 20.37 -0.60 3.46
CA ASP A 248 21.20 -1.60 4.16
C ASP A 248 21.84 -1.05 5.45
N ASP A 249 21.98 0.27 5.56
CA ASP A 249 22.66 0.99 6.64
C ASP A 249 21.75 1.96 7.43
N GLY A 250 20.42 1.75 7.34
CA GLY A 250 19.41 2.56 8.03
C GLY A 250 18.33 3.09 7.10
N ALA A 251 18.01 4.37 7.17
CA ALA A 251 17.02 5.01 6.31
C ALA A 251 17.54 6.29 5.65
N LEU A 252 17.15 6.52 4.40
CA LEU A 252 17.25 7.80 3.72
C LEU A 252 15.97 8.59 3.98
N VAL A 253 16.11 9.82 4.43
CA VAL A 253 15.01 10.79 4.60
C VAL A 253 15.16 11.86 3.53
N ALA A 254 14.11 12.21 2.85
CA ALA A 254 13.99 13.34 1.95
C ALA A 254 12.88 14.26 2.44
N GLU A 255 13.16 15.53 2.65
CA GLU A 255 12.20 16.55 3.07
C GLU A 255 11.98 17.57 1.95
N LEU A 256 10.73 17.77 1.56
CA LEU A 256 10.36 18.74 0.51
C LEU A 256 10.25 20.17 1.09
N HIS A 257 11.08 21.08 0.59
CA HIS A 257 11.07 22.49 0.91
C HIS A 257 10.75 23.35 -0.32
N GLY A 258 9.44 23.53 -0.58
CA GLY A 258 8.98 24.27 -1.76
C GLY A 258 9.32 23.58 -3.07
N ASP A 259 10.43 23.92 -3.70
CA ASP A 259 10.88 23.39 -5.00
C ASP A 259 12.15 22.53 -4.94
N HIS A 260 12.63 22.17 -3.75
CA HIS A 260 13.83 21.34 -3.58
C HIS A 260 13.68 20.37 -2.41
N PHE A 261 14.56 19.36 -2.39
CA PHE A 261 14.66 18.40 -1.30
C PHE A 261 15.95 18.62 -0.50
N ASP A 262 15.81 18.61 0.82
CA ASP A 262 16.91 18.33 1.71
C ASP A 262 16.92 16.85 2.05
N ASP A 263 18.08 16.19 2.04
CA ASP A 263 18.17 14.76 2.28
C ASP A 263 19.19 14.42 3.37
N ALA A 264 18.89 13.40 4.16
CA ALA A 264 19.68 12.98 5.30
C ALA A 264 19.62 11.46 5.52
N LYS A 265 20.59 10.92 6.28
CA LYS A 265 20.63 9.53 6.70
C LYS A 265 20.26 9.40 8.17
N ILE A 266 19.31 8.52 8.48
CA ILE A 266 19.10 7.98 9.83
C ILE A 266 19.87 6.65 9.92
N PRO A 267 21.00 6.57 10.63
CA PRO A 267 21.80 5.35 10.67
C PRO A 267 21.15 4.31 11.59
N VAL A 268 20.98 3.09 11.07
CA VAL A 268 20.61 1.89 11.82
C VAL A 268 21.55 0.77 11.41
N ALA A 269 22.00 -0.03 12.38
CA ALA A 269 22.97 -1.11 12.11
C ALA A 269 22.35 -2.30 11.34
N GLU A 270 21.04 -2.31 11.15
CA GLU A 270 20.29 -3.33 10.41
C GLU A 270 19.76 -2.75 9.10
N ARG A 271 19.65 -3.61 8.09
CA ARG A 271 18.94 -3.27 6.87
C ARG A 271 17.46 -3.03 7.17
N LEU A 272 16.95 -1.89 6.79
CA LEU A 272 15.52 -1.59 6.80
C LEU A 272 14.93 -1.89 5.42
N ALA A 273 13.86 -2.69 5.36
CA ALA A 273 13.31 -3.17 4.08
C ALA A 273 11.84 -2.84 3.86
N THR A 274 11.13 -2.47 4.93
CA THR A 274 9.72 -2.06 4.84
C THR A 274 9.55 -0.79 5.64
N VAL A 275 8.90 0.21 5.05
CA VAL A 275 8.60 1.48 5.70
C VAL A 275 7.10 1.75 5.53
N ALA A 276 6.44 2.17 6.60
CA ALA A 276 5.07 2.64 6.60
C ALA A 276 5.01 4.04 7.23
N GLY A 277 4.25 4.92 6.63
CA GLY A 277 3.92 6.26 7.10
C GLY A 277 2.42 6.47 7.13
N HIS A 278 1.97 7.47 7.85
CA HIS A 278 0.58 7.90 7.89
C HIS A 278 0.53 9.43 8.03
N PRO A 279 -0.40 10.15 7.35
CA PRO A 279 -0.45 11.62 7.37
C PRO A 279 -0.54 12.24 8.77
N ASP A 280 -1.22 11.56 9.70
CA ASP A 280 -1.44 12.04 11.07
C ASP A 280 -0.38 11.54 12.06
N VAL A 281 0.66 10.82 11.59
CA VAL A 281 1.76 10.29 12.42
C VAL A 281 3.07 10.92 12.00
N ALA A 282 3.75 11.57 12.93
CA ALA A 282 5.02 12.27 12.65
C ALA A 282 6.20 11.32 12.39
N GLU A 283 6.18 10.12 12.98
CA GLU A 283 7.22 9.12 12.85
C GLU A 283 6.83 8.03 11.84
N PHE A 284 7.82 7.39 11.25
CA PHE A 284 7.62 6.27 10.32
C PHE A 284 7.92 4.94 11.02
N ALA A 285 7.12 3.91 10.71
CA ALA A 285 7.40 2.55 11.15
C ALA A 285 8.29 1.83 10.12
N ALA A 286 9.50 1.44 10.51
CA ALA A 286 10.42 0.73 9.63
C ALA A 286 10.80 -0.64 10.19
N PHE A 287 10.73 -1.68 9.34
CA PHE A 287 11.05 -3.04 9.75
C PHE A 287 12.37 -3.50 9.14
N SER A 288 13.21 -4.11 9.99
CA SER A 288 14.47 -4.70 9.54
C SER A 288 14.26 -6.04 8.84
N TYR A 289 15.15 -6.37 7.90
CA TYR A 289 15.19 -7.66 7.23
C TYR A 289 16.60 -8.28 7.31
N PRO A 290 16.72 -9.55 7.70
CA PRO A 290 15.65 -10.51 8.01
C PRO A 290 15.12 -10.47 9.44
N GLY A 291 15.63 -9.60 10.33
CA GLY A 291 15.31 -9.60 11.76
C GLY A 291 13.88 -9.30 12.14
N GLY A 292 13.13 -8.56 11.30
CA GLY A 292 11.77 -8.14 11.60
C GLY A 292 11.64 -7.22 12.81
N ASN A 293 12.73 -6.55 13.21
CA ASN A 293 12.73 -5.56 14.29
C ASN A 293 12.07 -4.27 13.81
N LEU A 294 11.25 -3.68 14.65
CA LEU A 294 10.58 -2.41 14.37
C LEU A 294 11.41 -1.24 14.89
N TYR A 295 11.54 -0.22 14.08
CA TYR A 295 12.12 1.08 14.42
C TYR A 295 11.09 2.18 14.14
N ALA A 296 10.83 3.01 15.15
CA ALA A 296 10.19 4.31 14.97
C ALA A 296 11.25 5.29 14.48
N LEU A 297 11.04 5.86 13.30
CA LEU A 297 11.96 6.81 12.66
C LEU A 297 11.35 8.21 12.76
N ASP A 298 12.03 9.09 13.47
CA ASP A 298 11.69 10.52 13.50
C ASP A 298 12.50 11.24 12.41
N PRO A 299 11.85 11.66 11.30
CA PRO A 299 12.55 12.29 10.19
C PRO A 299 13.05 13.70 10.54
N GLU A 300 12.30 14.46 11.36
CA GLU A 300 12.68 15.82 11.77
C GLU A 300 13.90 15.81 12.71
N ALA A 301 13.89 14.92 13.71
CA ALA A 301 15.02 14.74 14.62
C ALA A 301 16.17 13.91 14.04
N SER A 302 15.98 13.26 12.90
CA SER A 302 16.91 12.29 12.29
C SER A 302 17.32 11.18 13.27
N THR A 303 16.36 10.59 13.98
CA THR A 303 16.60 9.53 14.96
C THR A 303 15.80 8.26 14.70
N ALA A 304 16.30 7.14 15.21
CA ALA A 304 15.64 5.84 15.18
C ALA A 304 15.55 5.27 16.59
N THR A 305 14.37 4.84 16.98
CA THR A 305 14.10 4.16 18.25
C THR A 305 13.59 2.75 17.99
N GLN A 306 14.29 1.74 18.50
CA GLN A 306 13.81 0.36 18.39
C GLN A 306 12.60 0.14 19.30
N VAL A 307 11.56 -0.49 18.75
CA VAL A 307 10.28 -0.77 19.42
C VAL A 307 10.10 -2.27 19.61
N ASP A 308 9.75 -2.69 20.82
CA ASP A 308 9.37 -4.08 21.09
C ASP A 308 7.89 -4.30 20.76
N TRP A 309 7.64 -4.63 19.49
CA TRP A 309 6.27 -4.88 19.01
C TRP A 309 5.78 -6.31 19.32
N ARG A 310 6.71 -7.23 19.62
CA ARG A 310 6.37 -8.65 19.80
C ARG A 310 5.83 -8.98 21.17
N ASP A 311 6.14 -8.19 22.18
CA ASP A 311 5.77 -8.44 23.60
C ASP A 311 6.12 -9.88 24.03
N GLY A 312 7.29 -10.36 23.61
CA GLY A 312 7.77 -11.70 23.92
C GLY A 312 7.14 -12.83 23.10
N ALA A 313 6.36 -12.54 22.03
CA ALA A 313 5.79 -13.56 21.17
C ALA A 313 6.88 -14.37 20.43
N VAL A 314 6.75 -15.70 20.46
CA VAL A 314 7.67 -16.65 19.81
C VAL A 314 6.89 -17.67 18.99
N ASP A 315 7.53 -18.23 17.99
CA ASP A 315 7.01 -19.31 17.17
C ASP A 315 7.07 -20.68 17.87
N GLY A 316 6.66 -21.73 17.17
CA GLY A 316 6.68 -23.11 17.69
C GLY A 316 8.10 -23.67 17.96
N ALA A 317 9.14 -23.03 17.45
CA ALA A 317 10.56 -23.38 17.72
C ALA A 317 11.14 -22.56 18.89
N GLY A 318 10.46 -21.52 19.34
CA GLY A 318 10.91 -20.60 20.37
C GLY A 318 11.69 -19.40 19.82
N ASP A 319 11.67 -19.20 18.49
CA ASP A 319 12.27 -18.04 17.84
C ASP A 319 11.27 -16.86 17.83
N PRO A 320 11.74 -15.59 17.85
CA PRO A 320 10.86 -14.44 17.74
C PRO A 320 9.99 -14.50 16.48
N VAL A 321 8.70 -14.17 16.58
CA VAL A 321 7.80 -14.09 15.42
C VAL A 321 8.26 -13.04 14.42
N SER A 322 7.94 -13.24 13.13
CA SER A 322 8.26 -12.31 12.05
C SER A 322 7.02 -11.54 11.61
N PRO A 323 7.13 -10.27 11.18
CA PRO A 323 6.01 -9.54 10.60
C PRO A 323 5.71 -10.09 9.20
N LEU A 324 4.43 -10.30 8.87
CA LEU A 324 3.94 -10.70 7.55
C LEU A 324 3.32 -9.54 6.79
N ALA A 325 2.53 -8.73 7.49
CA ALA A 325 1.88 -7.55 6.95
C ALA A 325 1.73 -6.51 8.06
N GLN A 326 1.72 -5.24 7.69
CA GLN A 326 1.53 -4.13 8.63
C GLN A 326 0.84 -2.96 7.93
N GLY A 327 0.20 -2.11 8.72
CA GLY A 327 -0.42 -0.86 8.27
C GLY A 327 -0.96 -0.07 9.46
N PHE A 328 -1.00 1.24 9.31
CA PHE A 328 -1.72 2.09 10.26
C PHE A 328 -3.22 1.95 10.06
N ASP A 329 -4.00 2.19 11.11
CA ASP A 329 -5.43 2.43 10.97
C ASP A 329 -5.70 3.77 10.26
N ALA A 330 -6.95 4.03 9.88
CA ALA A 330 -7.29 5.20 9.07
C ALA A 330 -7.04 6.55 9.75
N HIS A 331 -6.93 6.57 11.06
CA HIS A 331 -6.68 7.77 11.86
C HIS A 331 -5.22 7.87 12.33
N GLY A 332 -4.39 6.88 11.97
CA GLY A 332 -3.00 6.82 12.42
C GLY A 332 -2.85 6.58 13.94
N GLU A 333 -3.92 6.21 14.64
CA GLU A 333 -3.86 5.99 16.08
C GLU A 333 -3.12 4.70 16.43
N HIS A 334 -3.21 3.69 15.56
CA HIS A 334 -2.60 2.38 15.81
C HIS A 334 -1.82 1.87 14.59
N LEU A 335 -0.67 1.26 14.87
CA LEU A 335 0.01 0.38 13.92
C LEU A 335 -0.44 -1.06 14.17
N LEU A 336 -0.96 -1.71 13.13
CA LEU A 336 -1.37 -3.09 13.13
C LEU A 336 -0.27 -3.95 12.49
N ILE A 337 0.12 -5.06 13.13
CA ILE A 337 1.16 -5.98 12.63
C ILE A 337 0.62 -7.40 12.69
N LEU A 338 0.47 -8.05 11.54
CA LEU A 338 0.17 -9.48 11.45
C LEU A 338 1.47 -10.27 11.53
N ASP A 339 1.56 -11.19 12.47
CA ASP A 339 2.75 -12.01 12.69
C ASP A 339 2.71 -13.39 12.00
N SER A 340 3.86 -14.07 12.01
CA SER A 340 4.05 -15.41 11.43
C SER A 340 3.27 -16.52 12.12
N ASN A 341 2.70 -16.30 13.30
CA ASN A 341 1.78 -17.20 13.97
C ASN A 341 0.31 -16.96 13.62
N GLY A 342 0.01 -15.87 12.89
CA GLY A 342 -1.35 -15.46 12.56
C GLY A 342 -2.03 -14.65 13.68
N ALA A 343 -1.25 -14.02 14.53
CA ALA A 343 -1.74 -13.03 15.50
C ALA A 343 -1.59 -11.61 14.96
N LEU A 344 -2.58 -10.77 15.22
CA LEU A 344 -2.58 -9.35 14.93
C LEU A 344 -2.19 -8.60 16.20
N HIS A 345 -1.05 -7.92 16.18
CA HIS A 345 -0.57 -7.04 17.24
C HIS A 345 -1.06 -5.61 16.98
N VAL A 346 -1.36 -4.89 18.06
CA VAL A 346 -1.82 -3.50 18.01
C VAL A 346 -0.85 -2.65 18.84
N LEU A 347 -0.25 -1.65 18.23
CA LEU A 347 0.60 -0.67 18.88
C LEU A 347 -0.05 0.72 18.79
N GLU A 348 0.02 1.48 19.88
CA GLU A 348 -0.33 2.90 19.91
C GLU A 348 0.72 3.69 19.12
N SER A 349 0.35 4.49 18.12
CA SER A 349 1.32 5.23 17.31
C SER A 349 1.97 6.41 18.06
N SER A 350 1.29 6.95 19.06
CA SER A 350 1.74 8.14 19.79
C SER A 350 2.93 7.89 20.73
N ASP A 351 3.12 6.64 21.18
CA ASP A 351 4.21 6.25 22.11
C ASP A 351 4.79 4.87 21.82
N TRP A 352 4.32 4.22 20.74
CA TRP A 352 4.70 2.88 20.29
C TRP A 352 4.46 1.78 21.32
N SER A 353 3.61 2.01 22.30
CA SER A 353 3.30 1.01 23.33
C SER A 353 2.44 -0.13 22.75
N HIS A 354 2.80 -1.37 23.09
CA HIS A 354 2.04 -2.56 22.70
C HIS A 354 0.72 -2.63 23.49
N ARG A 355 -0.42 -2.58 22.81
CA ARG A 355 -1.76 -2.63 23.42
C ARG A 355 -2.28 -4.04 23.62
N GLY A 356 -1.81 -4.97 22.84
CA GLY A 356 -2.17 -6.38 22.90
C GLY A 356 -2.08 -7.07 21.56
N SER A 357 -2.38 -8.36 21.56
CA SER A 357 -2.49 -9.15 20.34
C SER A 357 -3.70 -10.08 20.38
N ILE A 358 -4.21 -10.41 19.19
CA ILE A 358 -5.33 -11.32 19.00
C ILE A 358 -5.00 -12.35 17.91
N ALA A 359 -5.22 -13.64 18.18
CA ALA A 359 -5.11 -14.68 17.15
C ALA A 359 -6.26 -14.51 16.14
N VAL A 360 -5.94 -14.18 14.89
CA VAL A 360 -6.90 -13.97 13.80
C VAL A 360 -6.89 -15.10 12.78
N LEU A 361 -5.77 -15.84 12.66
CA LEU A 361 -5.66 -17.04 11.83
C LEU A 361 -5.37 -18.26 12.70
N ALA A 362 -5.94 -19.39 12.33
CA ALA A 362 -5.66 -20.66 13.02
C ALA A 362 -4.25 -21.19 12.74
N SER A 363 -3.71 -20.88 11.58
CA SER A 363 -2.33 -21.21 11.14
C SER A 363 -1.95 -20.36 9.95
N VAL A 364 -0.66 -20.11 9.78
CA VAL A 364 -0.11 -19.49 8.57
C VAL A 364 0.53 -20.57 7.72
N PRO A 365 0.18 -20.70 6.42
CA PRO A 365 0.79 -21.68 5.54
C PRO A 365 2.30 -21.45 5.39
N ALA A 366 3.09 -22.53 5.46
CA ALA A 366 4.55 -22.47 5.27
C ALA A 366 4.96 -22.20 3.81
N SER A 367 4.03 -22.29 2.87
CA SER A 367 4.26 -22.04 1.44
C SER A 367 2.94 -21.66 0.77
N GLY A 368 3.03 -20.91 -0.31
CA GLY A 368 1.88 -20.32 -1.01
C GLY A 368 1.76 -18.83 -0.75
N PRO A 369 0.60 -18.24 -1.03
CA PRO A 369 0.38 -16.82 -0.75
C PRO A 369 0.47 -16.54 0.75
N ALA A 370 1.10 -15.43 1.12
CA ALA A 370 1.06 -14.94 2.49
C ALA A 370 -0.33 -14.36 2.80
N PRO A 371 -0.77 -14.42 4.08
CA PRO A 371 -1.92 -13.65 4.50
C PRO A 371 -1.70 -12.15 4.24
N ALA A 372 -2.76 -11.45 3.84
CA ALA A 372 -2.77 -10.02 3.65
C ALA A 372 -3.55 -9.32 4.76
N LEU A 373 -3.15 -8.11 5.08
CA LEU A 373 -3.83 -7.20 5.98
C LEU A 373 -4.32 -6.00 5.17
N ALA A 374 -5.60 -5.67 5.28
CA ALA A 374 -6.18 -4.44 4.78
C ALA A 374 -6.88 -3.71 5.93
N VAL A 375 -6.75 -2.39 5.94
CA VAL A 375 -7.36 -1.53 6.94
C VAL A 375 -8.43 -0.67 6.27
N SER A 376 -9.58 -0.53 6.94
CA SER A 376 -10.66 0.34 6.47
C SER A 376 -10.21 1.80 6.43
N ALA A 377 -10.47 2.50 5.35
CA ALA A 377 -10.28 3.95 5.28
C ALA A 377 -11.25 4.72 6.21
N ALA A 378 -12.35 4.10 6.63
CA ALA A 378 -13.27 4.65 7.64
C ALA A 378 -12.83 4.36 9.09
N GLY A 379 -11.72 3.67 9.32
CA GLY A 379 -11.01 3.63 10.59
C GLY A 379 -11.36 2.54 11.58
N GLU A 380 -12.45 1.82 11.41
CA GLU A 380 -12.94 0.95 12.50
C GLU A 380 -12.71 -0.56 12.29
N GLN A 381 -12.21 -0.96 11.12
CA GLN A 381 -12.11 -2.38 10.79
C GLN A 381 -10.77 -2.71 10.10
N ALA A 382 -10.21 -3.84 10.48
CA ALA A 382 -9.12 -4.47 9.77
C ALA A 382 -9.54 -5.84 9.24
N PHE A 383 -9.06 -6.21 8.07
CA PHE A 383 -9.39 -7.45 7.38
C PHE A 383 -8.10 -8.24 7.15
N VAL A 384 -8.14 -9.51 7.49
CA VAL A 384 -7.01 -10.42 7.27
C VAL A 384 -7.50 -11.54 6.35
N SER A 385 -6.77 -11.75 5.23
CA SER A 385 -7.06 -12.88 4.36
C SER A 385 -6.53 -14.18 4.96
N ASP A 386 -7.33 -15.25 4.88
CA ASP A 386 -6.92 -16.60 5.23
C ASP A 386 -6.63 -17.37 3.93
N PRO A 387 -5.36 -17.63 3.58
CA PRO A 387 -4.99 -18.35 2.37
C PRO A 387 -5.13 -19.87 2.49
N ALA A 388 -5.59 -20.43 3.64
CA ALA A 388 -5.69 -21.85 3.89
C ALA A 388 -6.97 -22.51 3.33
#